data_d82066181822f6a4f6d2e136dd6d9a7c
#
_entry.id   d82066181822f6a4f6d2e136dd6d9a7c
#
_cell.length_a   1.000
_cell.length_b   1.000
_cell.length_c   1.000
_cell.angle_alpha   90.00
_cell.angle_beta   90.00
_cell.angle_gamma   90.00
#
_symmetry.space_group_name_H-M   'P 1'
#
loop_
_entity.id
_entity.type
_entity.pdbx_description
1 polymer ?
#
loop_
_entity_poly.entity_id
_entity_poly.type
_entity_poly.pdbx_seq_one_letter_code
_entity_poly.pdbx_strand_id
1 'polypeptide(L)'
;MVINTSNSRLDKIAWLHKQEEVAKFSKLQLQKFLFFYEMFQYLDGRDYDFSSLKAYKNGPVFSNFYGDITYQEAEVVDYLDNVQHEIMIDDSNAKVSKFLVETMTDSELSKLTHEFNMWKVHQDSIAANIQQIPMDEKDITDEDIELLQLIK
;
A
#
# COMPACT_ATOMS: atom_id res chain seq x y z
N MET A 1 19.20 0.92 14.74
CA MET A 1 17.82 0.39 14.72
C MET A 1 17.53 -0.17 13.37
N VAL A 2 16.84 -1.30 13.33
CA VAL A 2 16.60 -2.04 12.09
C VAL A 2 15.22 -1.68 11.53
N ILE A 3 15.21 -1.23 10.28
CA ILE A 3 13.98 -1.07 9.51
C ILE A 3 13.72 -2.40 8.79
N ASN A 4 12.50 -2.92 8.92
CA ASN A 4 12.10 -4.21 8.34
C ASN A 4 11.58 -4.10 6.92
N THR A 5 11.16 -2.92 6.50
CA THR A 5 10.66 -2.65 5.15
C THR A 5 11.83 -2.74 4.16
N SER A 6 11.60 -3.38 3.01
CA SER A 6 12.60 -3.45 1.96
C SER A 6 12.92 -2.06 1.40
N ASN A 7 14.14 -1.87 0.92
CA ASN A 7 14.53 -0.62 0.26
C ASN A 7 13.65 -0.34 -0.96
N SER A 8 13.29 -1.37 -1.71
CA SER A 8 12.39 -1.23 -2.86
C SER A 8 11.05 -0.62 -2.46
N ARG A 9 10.48 -1.05 -1.34
CA ARG A 9 9.21 -0.49 -0.85
C ARG A 9 9.37 0.90 -0.29
N LEU A 10 10.45 1.14 0.46
CA LEU A 10 10.76 2.49 0.95
C LEU A 10 10.96 3.47 -0.19
N ASP A 11 11.55 3.03 -1.30
CA ASP A 11 11.76 3.87 -2.48
C ASP A 11 10.45 4.34 -3.09
N LYS A 12 9.39 3.54 -3.03
CA LYS A 12 8.07 3.95 -3.51
C LYS A 12 7.51 5.08 -2.66
N ILE A 13 7.70 4.99 -1.35
CA ILE A 13 7.34 6.08 -0.42
C ILE A 13 8.27 7.29 -0.65
N ALA A 14 9.55 7.07 -0.95
CA ALA A 14 10.49 8.14 -1.26
C ALA A 14 10.06 8.90 -2.53
N TRP A 15 9.53 8.20 -3.54
CA TRP A 15 8.95 8.85 -4.70
C TRP A 15 7.83 9.81 -4.30
N LEU A 16 6.93 9.34 -3.44
CA LEU A 16 5.82 10.15 -2.93
C LEU A 16 6.34 11.35 -2.14
N HIS A 17 7.32 11.12 -1.27
CA HIS A 17 7.93 12.16 -0.43
C HIS A 17 8.58 13.28 -1.27
N LYS A 18 9.12 12.94 -2.42
CA LYS A 18 9.69 13.94 -3.36
C LYS A 18 8.62 14.75 -4.07
N GLN A 19 7.40 14.21 -4.21
CA GLN A 19 6.27 14.96 -4.77
C GLN A 19 5.66 15.87 -3.70
N GLU A 20 5.44 15.32 -2.52
CA GLU A 20 4.84 16.01 -1.39
C GLU A 20 5.25 15.30 -0.11
N GLU A 21 5.72 16.04 0.90
CA GLU A 21 6.22 15.46 2.14
C GLU A 21 5.26 14.44 2.73
N VAL A 22 5.78 13.26 3.13
CA VAL A 22 4.96 12.18 3.70
C VAL A 22 4.20 12.59 4.94
N ALA A 23 4.68 13.61 5.68
CA ALA A 23 3.98 14.14 6.85
C ALA A 23 2.60 14.71 6.52
N LYS A 24 2.33 15.01 5.25
CA LYS A 24 1.02 15.50 4.79
C LYS A 24 0.03 14.37 4.54
N PHE A 25 0.47 13.12 4.59
CA PHE A 25 -0.39 11.96 4.38
C PHE A 25 -0.61 11.24 5.71
N SER A 26 -1.83 10.72 5.91
CA SER A 26 -2.08 9.82 7.02
C SER A 26 -1.35 8.49 6.80
N LYS A 27 -1.12 7.75 7.87
CA LYS A 27 -0.54 6.40 7.76
C LYS A 27 -1.40 5.50 6.87
N LEU A 28 -2.72 5.66 6.95
CA LEU A 28 -3.66 4.92 6.10
C LEU A 28 -3.47 5.29 4.63
N GLN A 29 -3.31 6.58 4.31
CA GLN A 29 -3.07 7.02 2.94
C GLN A 29 -1.78 6.42 2.38
N LEU A 30 -0.71 6.38 3.17
CA LEU A 30 0.56 5.77 2.74
C LEU A 30 0.39 4.28 2.44
N GLN A 31 -0.34 3.55 3.28
CA GLN A 31 -0.63 2.13 3.07
C GLN A 31 -1.46 1.91 1.80
N LYS A 32 -2.47 2.73 1.58
CA LYS A 32 -3.34 2.61 0.38
C LYS A 32 -2.59 3.00 -0.88
N PHE A 33 -1.71 3.99 -0.82
CA PHE A 33 -0.82 4.32 -1.93
C PHE A 33 0.01 3.10 -2.35
N LEU A 34 0.65 2.43 -1.39
CA LEU A 34 1.42 1.22 -1.67
C LEU A 34 0.55 0.10 -2.22
N PHE A 35 -0.62 -0.12 -1.62
CA PHE A 35 -1.53 -1.18 -2.06
C PHE A 35 -1.98 -0.99 -3.51
N PHE A 36 -2.48 0.21 -3.84
CA PHE A 36 -2.95 0.48 -5.19
C PHE A 36 -1.81 0.42 -6.20
N TYR A 37 -0.63 0.92 -5.84
CA TYR A 37 0.52 0.82 -6.73
C TYR A 37 0.81 -0.63 -7.10
N GLU A 38 0.90 -1.53 -6.11
CA GLU A 38 1.19 -2.94 -6.37
C GLU A 38 0.05 -3.63 -7.13
N MET A 39 -1.20 -3.28 -6.85
CA MET A 39 -2.34 -3.83 -7.57
C MET A 39 -2.34 -3.39 -9.04
N PHE A 40 -2.03 -2.13 -9.33
CA PHE A 40 -1.91 -1.67 -10.71
C PHE A 40 -0.73 -2.33 -11.43
N GLN A 41 0.38 -2.56 -10.73
CA GLN A 41 1.50 -3.32 -11.30
C GLN A 41 1.08 -4.74 -11.64
N TYR A 42 0.34 -5.40 -10.76
CA TYR A 42 -0.22 -6.72 -11.00
C TYR A 42 -1.15 -6.70 -12.23
N LEU A 43 -2.05 -5.73 -12.29
CA LEU A 43 -2.98 -5.57 -13.42
C LEU A 43 -2.25 -5.44 -14.75
N ASP A 44 -1.16 -4.69 -14.77
CA ASP A 44 -0.40 -4.39 -15.99
C ASP A 44 0.58 -5.52 -16.38
N GLY A 45 0.69 -6.58 -15.57
CA GLY A 45 1.66 -7.64 -15.81
C GLY A 45 3.10 -7.19 -15.60
N ARG A 46 3.32 -6.19 -14.74
CA ARG A 46 4.63 -5.66 -14.38
C ARG A 46 5.08 -6.19 -13.03
N ASP A 47 6.32 -5.87 -12.63
CA ASP A 47 6.84 -6.30 -11.34
C ASP A 47 6.00 -5.72 -10.21
N TYR A 48 5.53 -6.59 -9.33
CA TYR A 48 4.77 -6.23 -8.13
C TYR A 48 5.35 -6.97 -6.93
N ASP A 49 5.03 -6.48 -5.74
CA ASP A 49 5.52 -7.06 -4.49
C ASP A 49 4.41 -7.00 -3.44
N PHE A 50 3.84 -8.16 -3.10
CA PHE A 50 2.85 -8.30 -2.04
C PHE A 50 3.44 -8.85 -0.75
N SER A 51 4.76 -8.93 -0.62
CA SER A 51 5.36 -9.44 0.60
C SER A 51 4.95 -8.59 1.81
N SER A 52 4.69 -9.25 2.93
CA SER A 52 4.18 -8.68 4.17
C SER A 52 2.79 -8.03 4.10
N LEU A 53 2.06 -8.20 2.99
CA LEU A 53 0.68 -7.70 2.88
C LEU A 53 -0.24 -8.55 3.72
N LYS A 54 -1.00 -7.89 4.61
CA LYS A 54 -1.90 -8.56 5.54
C LYS A 54 -3.25 -7.86 5.58
N ALA A 55 -4.29 -8.63 5.91
CA ALA A 55 -5.64 -8.11 6.07
C ALA A 55 -5.83 -7.60 7.49
N TYR A 56 -6.14 -6.31 7.59
CA TYR A 56 -6.48 -5.63 8.84
C TYR A 56 -7.93 -5.15 8.75
N LYS A 57 -8.47 -4.70 9.88
CA LYS A 57 -9.86 -4.21 9.96
C LYS A 57 -10.15 -3.09 8.96
N ASN A 58 -9.21 -2.18 8.76
CA ASN A 58 -9.39 -1.04 7.85
C ASN A 58 -8.86 -1.30 6.45
N GLY A 59 -8.60 -2.55 6.13
CA GLY A 59 -8.19 -2.98 4.80
C GLY A 59 -6.78 -3.57 4.75
N PRO A 60 -6.22 -3.72 3.54
CA PRO A 60 -4.87 -4.26 3.34
C PRO A 60 -3.80 -3.36 3.94
N VAL A 61 -2.81 -3.97 4.59
CA VAL A 61 -1.68 -3.26 5.21
C VAL A 61 -0.39 -4.04 4.96
N PHE A 62 0.64 -3.36 4.50
CA PHE A 62 2.00 -3.91 4.47
C PHE A 62 2.56 -3.82 5.88
N SER A 63 2.59 -4.96 6.58
CA SER A 63 2.85 -5.00 8.03
C SER A 63 4.24 -4.54 8.43
N ASN A 64 5.26 -4.81 7.61
CA ASN A 64 6.62 -4.34 7.88
C ASN A 64 6.67 -2.80 7.86
N PHE A 65 6.07 -2.19 6.83
CA PHE A 65 6.02 -0.74 6.75
C PHE A 65 5.19 -0.13 7.88
N TYR A 66 4.07 -0.78 8.23
CA TYR A 66 3.25 -0.32 9.36
C TYR A 66 4.07 -0.25 10.65
N GLY A 67 4.83 -1.28 10.95
CA GLY A 67 5.68 -1.29 12.13
C GLY A 67 6.75 -0.20 12.08
N ASP A 68 7.41 -0.06 10.95
CA ASP A 68 8.49 0.90 10.78
C ASP A 68 7.99 2.34 10.88
N ILE A 69 6.91 2.69 10.18
CA ILE A 69 6.39 4.07 10.22
C ILE A 69 5.77 4.40 11.58
N THR A 70 5.32 3.40 12.32
CA THR A 70 4.73 3.59 13.64
C THR A 70 5.79 3.72 14.74
N TYR A 71 6.82 2.88 14.69
CA TYR A 71 7.81 2.77 15.78
C TYR A 71 9.20 3.26 15.41
N GLN A 72 9.49 3.45 14.13
CA GLN A 72 10.79 3.86 13.61
C GLN A 72 10.65 5.04 12.65
N GLU A 73 9.69 5.93 12.90
CA GLU A 73 9.37 7.03 11.98
C GLU A 73 10.58 7.89 11.64
N ALA A 74 11.41 8.23 12.63
CA ALA A 74 12.59 9.06 12.40
C ALA A 74 13.57 8.41 11.43
N GLU A 75 13.79 7.10 11.56
CA GLU A 75 14.68 6.35 10.67
C GLU A 75 14.09 6.24 9.27
N VAL A 76 12.77 6.06 9.15
CA VAL A 76 12.08 6.05 7.85
C VAL A 76 12.25 7.41 7.17
N VAL A 77 11.94 8.49 7.85
CA VAL A 77 12.07 9.85 7.30
C VAL A 77 13.52 10.16 6.92
N ASP A 78 14.48 9.75 7.74
CA ASP A 78 15.90 9.91 7.42
C ASP A 78 16.25 9.20 6.10
N TYR A 79 15.78 7.97 5.91
CA TYR A 79 15.97 7.27 4.64
C TYR A 79 15.36 8.06 3.47
N LEU A 80 14.11 8.52 3.61
CA LEU A 80 13.40 9.23 2.54
C LEU A 80 14.09 10.54 2.18
N ASP A 81 14.62 11.25 3.16
CA ASP A 81 15.31 12.53 2.95
C ASP A 81 16.67 12.38 2.28
N ASN A 82 17.28 11.20 2.38
CA ASN A 82 18.65 10.98 1.93
C ASN A 82 18.79 10.07 0.70
N VAL A 83 17.69 9.73 0.03
CA VAL A 83 17.73 8.92 -1.18
C VAL A 83 18.42 9.71 -2.30
N GLN A 84 19.53 9.19 -2.80
CA GLN A 84 20.31 9.79 -3.90
C GLN A 84 20.38 8.88 -5.12
N HIS A 85 20.05 7.60 -4.98
CA HIS A 85 20.00 6.67 -6.10
C HIS A 85 18.72 6.87 -6.92
N GLU A 86 18.70 6.35 -8.13
CA GLU A 86 17.50 6.38 -8.97
C GLU A 86 16.43 5.51 -8.36
N ILE A 87 15.21 6.05 -8.24
CA ILE A 87 14.07 5.30 -7.73
C ILE A 87 13.43 4.52 -8.88
N MET A 88 13.44 3.19 -8.75
CA MET A 88 12.82 2.29 -9.72
C MET A 88 11.33 2.16 -9.40
N ILE A 89 10.50 2.90 -10.12
CA ILE A 89 9.06 2.94 -9.92
C ILE A 89 8.37 3.17 -11.26
N ASP A 90 7.17 2.61 -11.40
CA ASP A 90 6.30 2.92 -12.54
C ASP A 90 5.60 4.24 -12.27
N ASP A 91 6.06 5.27 -12.92
CA ASP A 91 5.60 6.64 -12.68
C ASP A 91 4.09 6.80 -12.94
N SER A 92 3.58 6.16 -13.97
CA SER A 92 2.14 6.21 -14.31
C SER A 92 1.28 5.62 -13.18
N ASN A 93 1.62 4.42 -12.71
CA ASN A 93 0.87 3.77 -11.63
C ASN A 93 1.05 4.51 -10.30
N ALA A 94 2.22 5.07 -10.05
CA ALA A 94 2.46 5.88 -8.87
C ALA A 94 1.58 7.14 -8.86
N LYS A 95 1.45 7.81 -10.00
CA LYS A 95 0.61 9.02 -10.12
C LYS A 95 -0.86 8.73 -9.90
N VAL A 96 -1.38 7.63 -10.45
CA VAL A 96 -2.78 7.24 -10.24
C VAL A 96 -3.01 6.93 -8.77
N SER A 97 -2.10 6.17 -8.13
CA SER A 97 -2.22 5.82 -6.72
C SER A 97 -2.19 7.07 -5.82
N LYS A 98 -1.30 8.02 -6.12
CA LYS A 98 -1.25 9.30 -5.41
C LYS A 98 -2.55 10.07 -5.56
N PHE A 99 -3.09 10.13 -6.77
CA PHE A 99 -4.37 10.82 -7.03
C PHE A 99 -5.50 10.23 -6.17
N LEU A 100 -5.58 8.91 -6.10
CA LEU A 100 -6.62 8.24 -5.31
C LEU A 100 -6.53 8.63 -3.83
N VAL A 101 -5.34 8.57 -3.23
CA VAL A 101 -5.20 8.87 -1.80
C VAL A 101 -5.36 10.35 -1.49
N GLU A 102 -5.12 11.22 -2.47
CA GLU A 102 -5.33 12.67 -2.29
C GLU A 102 -6.78 13.08 -2.43
N THR A 103 -7.57 12.36 -3.23
CA THR A 103 -8.95 12.76 -3.55
C THR A 103 -10.00 12.03 -2.74
N MET A 104 -9.65 10.91 -2.10
CA MET A 104 -10.57 10.12 -1.29
C MET A 104 -10.27 10.31 0.19
N THR A 105 -11.32 10.30 1.02
CA THR A 105 -11.15 10.32 2.47
C THR A 105 -10.62 8.96 2.96
N ASP A 106 -10.09 8.92 4.17
CA ASP A 106 -9.63 7.66 4.78
C ASP A 106 -10.77 6.63 4.83
N SER A 107 -11.98 7.06 5.15
CA SER A 107 -13.16 6.20 5.18
C SER A 107 -13.47 5.64 3.79
N GLU A 108 -13.44 6.48 2.76
CA GLU A 108 -13.68 6.07 1.38
C GLU A 108 -12.61 5.08 0.89
N LEU A 109 -11.34 5.35 1.22
CA LEU A 109 -10.23 4.46 0.87
C LEU A 109 -10.39 3.09 1.54
N SER A 110 -10.75 3.05 2.82
CA SER A 110 -11.01 1.79 3.52
C SER A 110 -12.16 1.02 2.88
N LYS A 111 -13.26 1.68 2.57
CA LYS A 111 -14.41 1.06 1.92
C LYS A 111 -14.04 0.50 0.54
N LEU A 112 -13.28 1.26 -0.25
CA LEU A 112 -12.86 0.81 -1.57
C LEU A 112 -11.99 -0.45 -1.47
N THR A 113 -11.02 -0.48 -0.56
CA THR A 113 -10.16 -1.65 -0.41
C THR A 113 -10.90 -2.86 0.13
N HIS A 114 -12.01 -2.67 0.87
CA HIS A 114 -12.87 -3.76 1.32
C HIS A 114 -13.66 -4.42 0.17
N GLU A 115 -13.73 -3.78 -1.00
CA GLU A 115 -14.39 -4.36 -2.17
C GLU A 115 -13.54 -5.43 -2.87
N PHE A 116 -12.24 -5.50 -2.58
CA PHE A 116 -11.37 -6.50 -3.19
C PHE A 116 -11.53 -7.85 -2.52
N ASN A 117 -11.73 -8.90 -3.32
CA ASN A 117 -11.87 -10.27 -2.82
C ASN A 117 -10.64 -10.72 -2.05
N MET A 118 -9.47 -10.24 -2.44
CA MET A 118 -8.20 -10.52 -1.76
C MET A 118 -8.27 -10.17 -0.27
N TRP A 119 -9.07 -9.16 0.12
CA TRP A 119 -9.35 -8.80 1.50
C TRP A 119 -10.62 -9.51 2.03
N LYS A 120 -11.69 -9.54 1.22
CA LYS A 120 -13.00 -10.07 1.64
C LYS A 120 -12.96 -11.51 2.13
N VAL A 121 -12.08 -12.34 1.56
CA VAL A 121 -11.94 -13.75 1.97
C VAL A 121 -11.53 -13.88 3.44
N HIS A 122 -11.01 -12.81 4.04
CA HIS A 122 -10.60 -12.79 5.45
C HIS A 122 -11.60 -12.08 6.37
N GLN A 123 -12.71 -11.59 5.82
CA GLN A 123 -13.65 -10.74 6.55
C GLN A 123 -14.22 -11.40 7.81
N ASP A 124 -14.58 -12.67 7.74
CA ASP A 124 -15.13 -13.39 8.88
C ASP A 124 -14.09 -13.57 9.99
N SER A 125 -12.85 -13.85 9.63
CA SER A 125 -11.74 -13.97 10.58
C SER A 125 -11.46 -12.64 11.27
N ILE A 126 -11.51 -11.55 10.53
CA ILE A 126 -11.32 -10.19 11.06
C ILE A 126 -12.45 -9.87 12.04
N ALA A 127 -13.69 -10.20 11.71
CA ALA A 127 -14.86 -10.01 12.57
C ALA A 127 -14.73 -10.81 13.87
N ALA A 128 -14.01 -11.94 13.84
CA ALA A 128 -13.72 -12.77 15.02
C ALA A 128 -12.46 -12.28 15.78
N ASN A 129 -11.99 -11.07 15.50
CA ASN A 129 -10.79 -10.44 16.11
C ASN A 129 -9.46 -11.14 15.78
N ILE A 130 -9.42 -11.95 14.73
CA ILE A 130 -8.15 -12.46 14.20
C ILE A 130 -7.54 -11.35 13.36
N GLN A 131 -6.31 -10.96 13.70
CA GLN A 131 -5.63 -9.83 13.06
C GLN A 131 -4.40 -10.29 12.26
N GLN A 132 -3.93 -9.43 11.37
CA GLN A 132 -2.70 -9.63 10.62
C GLN A 132 -2.70 -10.92 9.80
N ILE A 133 -3.82 -11.19 9.11
CA ILE A 133 -3.96 -12.41 8.31
C ILE A 133 -3.22 -12.19 6.97
N PRO A 134 -2.24 -13.03 6.62
CA PRO A 134 -1.53 -12.88 5.35
C PRO A 134 -2.50 -12.93 4.16
N MET A 135 -2.36 -11.97 3.25
CA MET A 135 -3.13 -11.95 2.01
C MET A 135 -2.35 -12.65 0.91
N ASP A 136 -3.06 -13.28 -0.01
CA ASP A 136 -2.47 -14.09 -1.06
C ASP A 136 -3.00 -13.62 -2.42
N GLU A 137 -2.09 -13.44 -3.39
CA GLU A 137 -2.46 -13.02 -4.74
C GLU A 137 -3.40 -14.00 -5.45
N LYS A 138 -3.40 -15.29 -5.07
CA LYS A 138 -4.34 -16.27 -5.63
C LYS A 138 -5.80 -15.94 -5.33
N ASP A 139 -6.06 -15.08 -4.35
CA ASP A 139 -7.41 -14.63 -4.00
C ASP A 139 -7.88 -13.43 -4.82
N ILE A 140 -7.06 -12.92 -5.73
CA ILE A 140 -7.44 -11.87 -6.68
C ILE A 140 -8.36 -12.50 -7.72
N THR A 141 -9.58 -11.97 -7.82
CA THR A 141 -10.61 -12.48 -8.74
C THR A 141 -10.71 -11.61 -9.99
N ASP A 142 -11.50 -12.10 -10.98
CA ASP A 142 -11.83 -11.31 -12.18
C ASP A 142 -12.56 -10.01 -11.81
N GLU A 143 -13.39 -10.05 -10.76
CA GLU A 143 -14.08 -8.86 -10.25
C GLU A 143 -13.09 -7.84 -9.69
N ASP A 144 -12.04 -8.29 -9.03
CA ASP A 144 -10.96 -7.41 -8.55
C ASP A 144 -10.26 -6.73 -9.74
N ILE A 145 -10.00 -7.48 -10.81
CA ILE A 145 -9.39 -6.94 -12.02
C ILE A 145 -10.31 -5.90 -12.67
N GLU A 146 -11.60 -6.18 -12.77
CA GLU A 146 -12.59 -5.23 -13.30
C GLU A 146 -12.64 -3.96 -12.47
N LEU A 147 -12.60 -4.09 -11.14
CA LEU A 147 -12.59 -2.94 -10.23
C LEU A 147 -11.34 -2.08 -10.45
N LEU A 148 -10.17 -2.69 -10.57
CA LEU A 148 -8.94 -1.98 -10.86
C LEU A 148 -9.00 -1.24 -12.19
N GLN A 149 -9.58 -1.86 -13.21
CA GLN A 149 -9.76 -1.23 -14.53
C GLN A 149 -10.69 -0.02 -14.46
N LEU A 150 -11.72 -0.07 -13.63
CA LEU A 150 -12.65 1.05 -13.43
C LEU A 150 -11.98 2.21 -12.68
N ILE A 151 -11.13 1.90 -11.71
CA ILE A 151 -10.43 2.91 -10.90
C ILE A 151 -9.36 3.61 -11.73
N LYS A 152 -8.65 2.86 -12.53
CA LYS A 152 -7.53 3.35 -13.32
C LYS A 152 -8.00 4.02 -14.61
#